data_41106ae83fbea64b3e6fb96035eea237
#
_entry.id   41106ae83fbea64b3e6fb96035eea237
#
_cell.length_a   1.000
_cell.length_b   1.000
_cell.length_c   1.000
_cell.angle_alpha   90.00
_cell.angle_beta   90.00
_cell.angle_gamma   90.00
#
_symmetry.space_group_name_H-M   'P 1'
#
loop_
_entity.id
_entity.type
_entity.pdbx_description
1 polymer ?
#
loop_
_entity_poly.entity_id
_entity_poly.type
_entity_poly.pdbx_seq_one_letter_code
_entity_poly.pdbx_strand_id
1 'polypeptide(L)'
;LEHARRRGAPVYCEIAGFASRSNAYHMTGLRPEGLEMAEAIGLALDQARLDPGAVDYINAHGSGTKQNDRHETDAFKRILGERAHQVPVTSIKSMMGHSLGAVGALELAACALTIKHGVVPPTANLHKPDPDCDLDYTPLTAREHPMDTVLTVG
;
A
#
# COMPACT_ATOMS: atom_id res chain seq x y z
N LEU A 1 -7.67 3.55 -21.45
CA LEU A 1 -8.26 2.20 -21.63
C LEU A 1 -8.62 1.94 -23.11
N GLU A 2 -9.39 2.82 -23.77
CA GLU A 2 -9.81 2.64 -25.18
C GLU A 2 -8.64 2.47 -26.14
N HIS A 3 -7.56 3.23 -25.99
CA HIS A 3 -6.37 3.08 -26.80
C HIS A 3 -5.69 1.72 -26.60
N ALA A 4 -5.63 1.21 -25.37
CA ALA A 4 -5.09 -0.12 -25.09
C ALA A 4 -5.96 -1.23 -25.70
N ARG A 5 -7.28 -1.13 -25.54
CA ARG A 5 -8.25 -2.09 -26.13
C ARG A 5 -8.13 -2.16 -27.65
N ARG A 6 -8.05 -1.00 -28.34
CA ARG A 6 -7.90 -0.96 -29.80
C ARG A 6 -6.63 -1.65 -30.31
N ARG A 7 -5.56 -1.66 -29.52
CA ARG A 7 -4.30 -2.34 -29.84
C ARG A 7 -4.30 -3.83 -29.45
N GLY A 8 -5.36 -4.32 -28.82
CA GLY A 8 -5.36 -5.67 -28.25
C GLY A 8 -4.37 -5.87 -27.09
N ALA A 9 -3.96 -4.76 -26.44
CA ALA A 9 -3.00 -4.84 -25.34
C ALA A 9 -3.66 -5.46 -24.09
N PRO A 10 -2.96 -6.37 -23.37
CA PRO A 10 -3.45 -6.87 -22.09
C PRO A 10 -3.60 -5.73 -21.08
N VAL A 11 -4.72 -5.72 -20.38
CA VAL A 11 -4.97 -4.80 -19.26
C VAL A 11 -4.74 -5.57 -17.97
N TYR A 12 -3.82 -5.10 -17.14
CA TYR A 12 -3.49 -5.72 -15.85
C TYR A 12 -4.40 -5.23 -14.74
N CYS A 13 -4.60 -3.91 -14.68
CA CYS A 13 -5.43 -3.25 -13.69
C CYS A 13 -5.89 -1.88 -14.20
N GLU A 14 -6.73 -1.21 -13.43
CA GLU A 14 -7.12 0.18 -13.56
C GLU A 14 -6.58 0.97 -12.39
N ILE A 15 -6.12 2.19 -12.61
CA ILE A 15 -5.84 3.16 -11.53
C ILE A 15 -7.15 3.91 -11.30
N ALA A 16 -7.89 3.48 -10.29
CA ALA A 16 -9.25 3.94 -10.02
C ALA A 16 -9.28 5.27 -9.26
N GLY A 17 -8.29 5.52 -8.39
CA GLY A 17 -8.21 6.74 -7.59
C GLY A 17 -6.78 7.12 -7.23
N PHE A 18 -6.59 8.42 -6.98
CA PHE A 18 -5.32 9.01 -6.57
C PHE A 18 -5.56 10.23 -5.69
N ALA A 19 -4.77 10.37 -4.65
CA ALA A 19 -4.73 11.58 -3.84
C ALA A 19 -3.33 11.85 -3.29
N SER A 20 -3.07 13.10 -2.93
CA SER A 20 -1.84 13.52 -2.28
C SER A 20 -2.16 14.53 -1.18
N ARG A 21 -1.44 14.44 -0.08
CA ARG A 21 -1.51 15.38 1.05
C ARG A 21 -0.11 15.77 1.49
N SER A 22 0.03 17.00 1.96
CA SER A 22 1.23 17.44 2.69
C SER A 22 0.93 17.44 4.18
N ASN A 23 1.87 16.96 5.00
CA ASN A 23 1.70 17.03 6.44
C ASN A 23 1.86 18.45 7.00
N ALA A 24 2.57 19.34 6.29
CA ALA A 24 2.84 20.74 6.68
C ALA A 24 3.31 20.89 8.16
N TYR A 25 3.93 19.84 8.69
CA TYR A 25 4.30 19.72 10.10
C TYR A 25 5.80 19.95 10.32
N HIS A 26 6.63 19.28 9.53
CA HIS A 26 8.09 19.36 9.61
C HIS A 26 8.71 19.02 8.26
N MET A 27 9.94 19.49 7.98
CA MET A 27 10.61 19.28 6.70
C MET A 27 10.80 17.80 6.36
N THR A 28 11.05 16.95 7.34
CA THR A 28 11.33 15.52 7.18
C THR A 28 10.58 14.65 8.17
N GLY A 29 9.96 15.22 9.20
CA GLY A 29 9.23 14.49 10.23
C GLY A 29 7.77 14.29 9.87
N LEU A 30 7.22 13.14 10.24
CA LEU A 30 5.82 12.84 10.12
C LEU A 30 5.07 13.23 11.39
N ARG A 31 3.85 13.71 11.24
CA ARG A 31 2.96 13.96 12.38
C ARG A 31 2.54 12.61 12.97
N PRO A 32 2.52 12.46 14.31
CA PRO A 32 1.98 11.25 14.93
C PRO A 32 0.56 10.92 14.44
N GLU A 33 0.15 9.66 14.59
CA GLU A 33 -1.21 9.16 14.34
C GLU A 33 -1.64 9.03 12.88
N GLY A 34 -0.78 9.25 11.89
CA GLY A 34 -1.06 8.96 10.48
C GLY A 34 -2.20 9.75 9.83
N LEU A 35 -2.54 10.94 10.36
CA LEU A 35 -3.73 11.69 9.95
C LEU A 35 -3.73 12.06 8.48
N GLU A 36 -2.67 12.71 8.00
CA GLU A 36 -2.61 13.21 6.62
C GLU A 36 -2.54 12.07 5.60
N MET A 37 -1.89 10.97 5.98
CA MET A 37 -1.87 9.76 5.16
C MET A 37 -3.26 9.11 5.11
N ALA A 38 -3.95 8.99 6.24
CA ALA A 38 -5.32 8.49 6.28
C ALA A 38 -6.27 9.35 5.44
N GLU A 39 -6.13 10.68 5.50
CA GLU A 39 -6.89 11.60 4.64
C GLU A 39 -6.59 11.37 3.15
N ALA A 40 -5.32 11.21 2.78
CA ALA A 40 -4.94 10.92 1.39
C ALA A 40 -5.55 9.60 0.92
N ILE A 41 -5.48 8.55 1.73
CA ILE A 41 -6.08 7.25 1.43
C ILE A 41 -7.60 7.39 1.26
N GLY A 42 -8.29 8.06 2.20
CA GLY A 42 -9.73 8.29 2.13
C GLY A 42 -10.14 9.00 0.83
N LEU A 43 -9.44 10.07 0.46
CA LEU A 43 -9.71 10.80 -0.78
C LEU A 43 -9.47 9.96 -2.04
N ALA A 44 -8.44 9.09 -2.05
CA ALA A 44 -8.19 8.18 -3.17
C ALA A 44 -9.33 7.15 -3.30
N LEU A 45 -9.80 6.60 -2.19
CA LEU A 45 -10.94 5.67 -2.15
C LEU A 45 -12.24 6.37 -2.59
N ASP A 46 -12.51 7.59 -2.11
CA ASP A 46 -13.66 8.40 -2.54
C ASP A 46 -13.64 8.65 -4.05
N GLN A 47 -12.49 9.02 -4.61
CA GLN A 47 -12.32 9.20 -6.06
C GLN A 47 -12.57 7.90 -6.82
N ALA A 48 -12.12 6.78 -6.28
CA ALA A 48 -12.36 5.45 -6.84
C ALA A 48 -13.82 4.98 -6.65
N ARG A 49 -14.61 5.64 -5.79
CA ARG A 49 -15.95 5.24 -5.35
C ARG A 49 -15.95 3.85 -4.68
N LEU A 50 -14.92 3.61 -3.88
CA LEU A 50 -14.74 2.37 -3.14
C LEU A 50 -14.87 2.62 -1.65
N ASP A 51 -15.52 1.69 -0.97
CA ASP A 51 -15.53 1.62 0.48
C ASP A 51 -14.16 1.13 0.99
N PRO A 52 -13.66 1.60 2.14
CA PRO A 52 -12.43 1.07 2.75
C PRO A 52 -12.44 -0.46 2.91
N GLY A 53 -13.61 -1.06 3.12
CA GLY A 53 -13.80 -2.51 3.21
C GLY A 53 -13.47 -3.28 1.92
N ALA A 54 -13.40 -2.59 0.77
CA ALA A 54 -13.06 -3.19 -0.52
C ALA A 54 -11.54 -3.41 -0.72
N VAL A 55 -10.70 -2.87 0.16
CA VAL A 55 -9.24 -3.03 0.05
C VAL A 55 -8.85 -4.46 0.46
N ASP A 56 -8.21 -5.18 -0.45
CA ASP A 56 -7.77 -6.57 -0.25
C ASP A 56 -6.28 -6.68 0.11
N TYR A 57 -5.46 -5.72 -0.32
CA TYR A 57 -4.03 -5.70 -0.07
C TYR A 57 -3.50 -4.27 -0.04
N ILE A 58 -2.49 -4.02 0.80
CA ILE A 58 -1.79 -2.74 0.87
C ILE A 58 -0.31 -2.93 0.53
N ASN A 59 0.14 -2.25 -0.52
CA ASN A 59 1.56 -2.00 -0.74
C ASN A 59 1.93 -0.70 -0.04
N ALA A 60 2.58 -0.81 1.10
CA ALA A 60 2.97 0.30 1.96
C ALA A 60 4.23 1.01 1.44
N HIS A 61 4.44 2.25 1.83
CA HIS A 61 5.73 2.91 1.66
C HIS A 61 6.85 2.10 2.33
N GLY A 62 6.66 1.71 3.59
CA GLY A 62 7.48 0.72 4.26
C GLY A 62 8.98 0.96 4.16
N SER A 63 9.44 2.15 4.55
CA SER A 63 10.86 2.54 4.46
C SER A 63 11.75 1.81 5.48
N GLY A 64 11.20 1.05 6.41
CA GLY A 64 11.92 0.36 7.47
C GLY A 64 12.42 1.29 8.58
N THR A 65 11.82 2.45 8.74
CA THR A 65 12.11 3.37 9.84
C THR A 65 11.00 3.33 10.88
N LYS A 66 11.35 3.35 12.17
CA LYS A 66 10.37 3.28 13.27
C LYS A 66 9.27 4.33 13.16
N GLN A 67 9.63 5.55 12.79
CA GLN A 67 8.66 6.64 12.66
C GLN A 67 7.68 6.40 11.52
N ASN A 68 8.19 6.04 10.33
CA ASN A 68 7.37 5.81 9.16
C ASN A 68 6.45 4.61 9.34
N ASP A 69 6.99 3.47 9.77
CA ASP A 69 6.24 2.23 9.81
C ASP A 69 5.09 2.28 10.84
N ARG A 70 5.29 2.96 11.97
CA ARG A 70 4.22 3.25 12.94
C ARG A 70 3.18 4.22 12.38
N HIS A 71 3.63 5.28 11.72
CA HIS A 71 2.75 6.27 11.10
C HIS A 71 1.83 5.63 10.05
N GLU A 72 2.36 4.74 9.21
CA GLU A 72 1.58 3.99 8.24
C GLU A 72 0.60 3.02 8.92
N THR A 73 1.05 2.30 9.94
CA THR A 73 0.21 1.41 10.75
C THR A 73 -1.00 2.14 11.31
N ASP A 74 -0.78 3.32 11.91
CA ASP A 74 -1.84 4.16 12.46
C ASP A 74 -2.80 4.66 11.37
N ALA A 75 -2.26 5.08 10.21
CA ALA A 75 -3.06 5.54 9.09
C ALA A 75 -3.97 4.42 8.54
N PHE A 76 -3.44 3.21 8.38
CA PHE A 76 -4.22 2.07 7.89
C PHE A 76 -5.32 1.68 8.87
N LYS A 77 -5.02 1.63 10.17
CA LYS A 77 -6.04 1.40 11.21
C LYS A 77 -7.12 2.47 11.23
N ARG A 78 -6.74 3.72 11.05
CA ARG A 78 -7.67 4.85 11.05
C ARG A 78 -8.66 4.78 9.90
N ILE A 79 -8.22 4.42 8.71
CA ILE A 79 -9.08 4.41 7.52
C ILE A 79 -9.85 3.10 7.34
N LEU A 80 -9.25 1.97 7.70
CA LEU A 80 -9.85 0.64 7.51
C LEU A 80 -10.55 0.11 8.77
N GLY A 81 -10.33 0.73 9.95
CA GLY A 81 -10.86 0.24 11.22
C GLY A 81 -10.42 -1.20 11.50
N GLU A 82 -11.33 -2.03 11.98
CA GLU A 82 -11.06 -3.45 12.28
C GLU A 82 -10.63 -4.26 11.05
N ARG A 83 -10.99 -3.82 9.86
CA ARG A 83 -10.57 -4.45 8.60
C ARG A 83 -9.05 -4.43 8.42
N ALA A 84 -8.35 -3.43 8.97
CA ALA A 84 -6.89 -3.32 8.88
C ALA A 84 -6.15 -4.59 9.34
N HIS A 85 -6.67 -5.30 10.33
CA HIS A 85 -6.08 -6.54 10.85
C HIS A 85 -6.31 -7.76 9.95
N GLN A 86 -7.15 -7.64 8.92
CA GLN A 86 -7.50 -8.72 8.00
C GLN A 86 -6.86 -8.54 6.62
N VAL A 87 -6.32 -7.36 6.34
CA VAL A 87 -5.71 -7.00 5.06
C VAL A 87 -4.19 -7.19 5.15
N PRO A 88 -3.59 -8.00 4.26
CA PRO A 88 -2.14 -8.09 4.21
C PRO A 88 -1.52 -6.75 3.81
N VAL A 89 -0.41 -6.42 4.48
CA VAL A 89 0.36 -5.20 4.23
C VAL A 89 1.81 -5.61 3.96
N THR A 90 2.40 -5.16 2.86
CA THR A 90 3.83 -5.36 2.63
C THR A 90 4.45 -4.17 1.90
N SER A 91 5.76 -4.12 1.85
CA SER A 91 6.48 -3.19 0.98
C SER A 91 7.51 -3.95 0.16
N ILE A 92 7.47 -3.78 -1.16
CA ILE A 92 8.47 -4.38 -2.06
C ILE A 92 9.88 -3.85 -1.78
N LYS A 93 10.01 -2.73 -1.06
CA LYS A 93 11.32 -2.18 -0.66
C LYS A 93 12.14 -3.13 0.20
N SER A 94 11.48 -4.02 0.93
CA SER A 94 12.17 -5.07 1.72
C SER A 94 13.00 -6.03 0.84
N MET A 95 12.61 -6.20 -0.43
CA MET A 95 13.26 -7.09 -1.39
C MET A 95 14.20 -6.37 -2.35
N MET A 96 13.89 -5.13 -2.73
CA MET A 96 14.61 -4.43 -3.81
C MET A 96 15.25 -3.09 -3.40
N GLY A 97 15.01 -2.63 -2.17
CA GLY A 97 15.48 -1.33 -1.70
C GLY A 97 14.61 -0.16 -2.16
N HIS A 98 14.96 1.03 -1.71
CA HIS A 98 14.23 2.26 -2.03
C HIS A 98 14.81 2.94 -3.27
N SER A 99 14.07 2.92 -4.37
CA SER A 99 14.49 3.45 -5.68
C SER A 99 14.18 4.95 -5.86
N LEU A 100 13.91 5.67 -4.76
CA LEU A 100 13.62 7.12 -4.76
C LEU A 100 12.55 7.49 -5.80
N GLY A 101 12.87 8.37 -6.75
CA GLY A 101 11.91 8.84 -7.75
C GLY A 101 11.32 7.78 -8.69
N ALA A 102 11.90 6.58 -8.75
CA ALA A 102 11.37 5.48 -9.56
C ALA A 102 10.41 4.57 -8.78
N VAL A 103 10.36 4.69 -7.44
CA VAL A 103 9.68 3.72 -6.59
C VAL A 103 8.19 3.59 -6.87
N GLY A 104 7.48 4.70 -7.08
CA GLY A 104 6.04 4.66 -7.34
C GLY A 104 5.67 3.89 -8.62
N ALA A 105 6.48 3.99 -9.69
CA ALA A 105 6.27 3.20 -10.90
C ALA A 105 6.51 1.70 -10.68
N LEU A 106 7.53 1.35 -9.89
CA LEU A 106 7.83 -0.03 -9.53
C LEU A 106 6.74 -0.63 -8.63
N GLU A 107 6.24 0.14 -7.67
CA GLU A 107 5.14 -0.26 -6.80
C GLU A 107 3.84 -0.48 -7.57
N LEU A 108 3.49 0.41 -8.50
CA LEU A 108 2.33 0.21 -9.38
C LEU A 108 2.47 -1.06 -10.24
N ALA A 109 3.65 -1.32 -10.79
CA ALA A 109 3.90 -2.54 -11.56
C ALA A 109 3.78 -3.80 -10.67
N ALA A 110 4.32 -3.75 -9.44
CA ALA A 110 4.18 -4.84 -8.48
C ALA A 110 2.72 -5.06 -8.11
N CYS A 111 1.95 -4.01 -7.81
CA CYS A 111 0.51 -4.10 -7.51
C CYS A 111 -0.27 -4.71 -8.67
N ALA A 112 0.01 -4.30 -9.90
CA ALA A 112 -0.63 -4.89 -11.08
C ALA A 112 -0.34 -6.40 -11.23
N LEU A 113 0.88 -6.82 -10.88
CA LEU A 113 1.26 -8.23 -10.89
C LEU A 113 0.64 -9.00 -9.71
N THR A 114 0.52 -8.40 -8.53
CA THR A 114 -0.16 -9.05 -7.38
C THR A 114 -1.63 -9.33 -7.69
N ILE A 115 -2.35 -8.38 -8.30
CA ILE A 115 -3.72 -8.58 -8.77
C ILE A 115 -3.75 -9.74 -9.78
N LYS A 116 -2.90 -9.67 -10.80
CA LYS A 116 -2.89 -10.67 -11.88
C LYS A 116 -2.63 -12.10 -11.39
N HIS A 117 -1.73 -12.25 -10.43
CA HIS A 117 -1.29 -13.56 -9.95
C HIS A 117 -1.98 -14.03 -8.67
N GLY A 118 -2.71 -13.16 -7.98
CA GLY A 118 -3.33 -13.48 -6.70
C GLY A 118 -2.30 -13.81 -5.61
N VAL A 119 -1.15 -13.14 -5.60
CA VAL A 119 -0.05 -13.43 -4.68
C VAL A 119 0.43 -12.15 -3.99
N VAL A 120 0.41 -12.14 -2.67
CA VAL A 120 1.01 -11.07 -1.84
C VAL A 120 2.50 -11.37 -1.69
N PRO A 121 3.39 -10.43 -2.07
CA PRO A 121 4.83 -10.57 -1.86
C PRO A 121 5.17 -10.52 -0.36
N PRO A 122 6.29 -11.12 0.09
CA PRO A 122 6.66 -11.11 1.49
C PRO A 122 7.29 -9.78 1.91
N THR A 123 7.23 -9.48 3.20
CA THR A 123 8.21 -8.58 3.82
C THR A 123 9.47 -9.39 4.09
N ALA A 124 10.47 -9.25 3.21
CA ALA A 124 11.73 -9.96 3.32
C ALA A 124 12.46 -9.55 4.62
N ASN A 125 13.12 -10.52 5.25
CA ASN A 125 13.93 -10.33 6.48
C ASN A 125 13.14 -9.87 7.72
N LEU A 126 11.81 -9.91 7.70
CA LEU A 126 11.01 -9.62 8.90
C LEU A 126 10.99 -10.83 9.85
N HIS A 127 12.05 -11.00 10.63
CA HIS A 127 12.17 -12.07 11.63
C HIS A 127 11.59 -11.67 12.99
N LYS A 128 11.55 -10.36 13.28
CA LYS A 128 11.08 -9.85 14.57
C LYS A 128 10.17 -8.63 14.33
N PRO A 129 8.86 -8.82 14.33
CA PRO A 129 7.90 -7.71 14.23
C PRO A 129 8.04 -6.70 15.36
N ASP A 130 7.84 -5.41 15.07
CA ASP A 130 7.70 -4.38 16.10
C ASP A 130 6.28 -4.48 16.70
N PRO A 131 6.14 -4.53 18.03
CA PRO A 131 4.83 -4.59 18.69
C PRO A 131 3.88 -3.43 18.36
N ASP A 132 4.44 -2.27 17.99
CA ASP A 132 3.65 -1.10 17.60
C ASP A 132 3.17 -1.16 16.14
N CYS A 133 3.71 -2.13 15.37
CA CYS A 133 3.29 -2.44 14.00
C CYS A 133 2.59 -3.81 14.00
N ASP A 134 1.36 -3.86 14.43
CA ASP A 134 0.60 -5.07 14.78
C ASP A 134 -0.37 -5.56 13.69
N LEU A 135 -0.18 -5.12 12.44
CA LEU A 135 -0.93 -5.61 11.28
C LEU A 135 -0.29 -6.86 10.66
N ASP A 136 -0.93 -7.43 9.66
CA ASP A 136 -0.40 -8.59 8.92
C ASP A 136 0.63 -8.16 7.88
N TYR A 137 1.87 -8.05 8.26
CA TYR A 137 2.98 -7.65 7.38
C TYR A 137 3.56 -8.78 6.52
N THR A 138 2.88 -9.91 6.40
CA THR A 138 3.27 -11.07 5.56
C THR A 138 4.76 -11.41 5.67
N PRO A 139 5.25 -11.86 6.84
CA PRO A 139 6.67 -12.03 7.07
C PRO A 139 7.26 -13.18 6.26
N LEU A 140 8.45 -12.96 5.70
CA LEU A 140 9.37 -13.91 5.10
C LEU A 140 8.91 -14.66 3.85
N THR A 141 7.63 -15.05 3.74
CA THR A 141 7.13 -15.92 2.66
C THR A 141 5.95 -15.30 1.95
N ALA A 142 5.99 -15.30 0.62
CA ALA A 142 4.85 -14.90 -0.21
C ALA A 142 3.66 -15.82 0.06
N ARG A 143 2.45 -15.29 -0.13
CA ARG A 143 1.21 -16.01 0.17
C ARG A 143 0.19 -15.82 -0.95
N GLU A 144 -0.50 -16.88 -1.34
CA GLU A 144 -1.68 -16.78 -2.20
C GLU A 144 -2.78 -15.98 -1.49
N HIS A 145 -3.32 -14.99 -2.18
CA HIS A 145 -4.39 -14.14 -1.69
C HIS A 145 -5.11 -13.52 -2.89
N PRO A 146 -6.27 -14.07 -3.30
CA PRO A 146 -7.07 -13.46 -4.35
C PRO A 146 -7.46 -12.04 -3.99
N MET A 147 -7.30 -11.12 -4.93
CA MET A 147 -7.56 -9.70 -4.69
C MET A 147 -8.04 -8.99 -5.96
N ASP A 148 -8.97 -8.08 -5.78
CA ASP A 148 -9.47 -7.20 -6.84
C ASP A 148 -9.02 -5.74 -6.63
N THR A 149 -8.82 -5.32 -5.37
CA THR A 149 -8.49 -3.95 -5.02
C THR A 149 -7.21 -3.87 -4.19
N VAL A 150 -6.24 -3.14 -4.72
CA VAL A 150 -4.95 -2.90 -4.05
C VAL A 150 -4.77 -1.41 -3.80
N LEU A 151 -4.43 -1.06 -2.56
CA LEU A 151 -3.99 0.27 -2.18
C LEU A 151 -2.46 0.32 -2.24
N THR A 152 -1.88 1.34 -2.88
CA THR A 152 -0.44 1.62 -2.79
C THR A 152 -0.21 3.01 -2.22
N VAL A 153 0.77 3.11 -1.31
CA VAL A 153 1.15 4.35 -0.61
C VAL A 153 2.63 4.59 -0.82
N GLY A 154 2.99 5.82 -1.21
CA GLY A 154 4.37 6.19 -1.53
C GLY A 154 4.78 7.58 -1.04
#